data_a0e959dbfc67d18238b4b7060c8d27e3
#
_entry.id   a0e959dbfc67d18238b4b7060c8d27e3
#
_cell.length_a   1.000
_cell.length_b   1.000
_cell.length_c   1.000
_cell.angle_alpha   90.00
_cell.angle_beta   90.00
_cell.angle_gamma   90.00
#
_symmetry.space_group_name_H-M   'P 1'
#
loop_
_entity.id
_entity.type
_entity.pdbx_description
1 polymer ?
#
loop_
_entity_poly.entity_id
_entity_poly.type
_entity_poly.pdbx_seq_one_letter_code
_entity_poly.pdbx_strand_id
1 'polypeptide(L)'
;MEVLDPSVSRDDQPLCINDSLDRVNKLQIPADTKSCVKARHTLGFLGFLGFALVYAMRVNLSVAIVSMVNQTAIPHTEENDTSDVCSNTKPINGTFIPSAGEFAWSEKTQGIILGAFFLGYVTTNVPGGRMAEKMGGKLIYGLGVFLTAVLTVISPFAAYWGLVPFLVVRVAEGFTEGVTFPAMHSMLAHWVPPLERSKFAAIVYAGANFGTVVSLPVSGWLCSLELWGGWPLAFYLFGGLGLVWYIFWLIFIYDTPSQHAKIDPAEKAYIEASVEKKDENDDPGVPWMSVFTSAPIWAIIITQCGQSWAFYTLLTELPTYMDKILHLNVQQNAFLSALPYLSAWLMGLCISSFADALLARRLISPLASFKLWNTVASLGPSLSFLGVIWAGCDRMTVMLMLAGLGSLQGAVYAGNQMNHIALAPRYAGTLYGLTNAAANACGFLAPYVIGSIVEGHETLARWHIVFWMGAGINMATNCFYLMFASATEQPWSKGGS
;
A
#
# COMPACT_ATOMS: atom_id res chain seq x y z
N MET A 1 24.49 -9.45 37.87
CA MET A 1 25.72 -8.70 37.62
C MET A 1 26.56 -9.57 36.72
N GLU A 2 26.13 -9.69 35.44
CA GLU A 2 26.81 -10.45 34.41
C GLU A 2 27.50 -9.48 33.46
N VAL A 3 28.77 -9.74 33.24
CA VAL A 3 29.70 -8.89 32.52
C VAL A 3 29.38 -9.01 31.03
N LEU A 4 28.96 -7.89 30.41
CA LEU A 4 28.81 -7.77 28.97
C LEU A 4 30.18 -7.96 28.30
N ASP A 5 30.24 -8.91 27.38
CA ASP A 5 31.37 -9.20 26.52
C ASP A 5 31.73 -7.97 25.66
N PRO A 6 32.95 -7.43 25.71
CA PRO A 6 33.36 -6.24 24.96
C PRO A 6 33.69 -6.51 23.48
N SER A 7 33.43 -7.71 22.95
CA SER A 7 33.87 -8.11 21.60
C SER A 7 32.85 -7.83 20.46
N VAL A 8 31.72 -7.18 20.71
CA VAL A 8 30.88 -6.68 19.61
C VAL A 8 31.53 -5.40 19.09
N SER A 9 32.24 -5.52 17.99
CA SER A 9 32.94 -4.42 17.35
C SER A 9 31.99 -3.30 16.99
N ARG A 10 32.38 -2.06 17.33
CA ARG A 10 31.66 -0.82 17.00
C ARG A 10 31.49 -0.58 15.49
N ASP A 11 32.10 -1.41 14.64
CA ASP A 11 32.24 -1.17 13.19
C ASP A 11 31.08 -1.72 12.33
N ASP A 12 30.13 -2.49 12.92
CA ASP A 12 29.02 -3.10 12.16
C ASP A 12 27.71 -2.29 12.14
N GLN A 13 27.71 -1.07 12.68
CA GLN A 13 26.51 -0.22 12.61
C GLN A 13 26.57 0.72 11.38
N PRO A 14 25.46 0.91 10.65
CA PRO A 14 25.46 1.83 9.52
C PRO A 14 25.81 3.24 10.01
N LEU A 15 26.90 3.79 9.46
CA LEU A 15 27.46 5.10 9.78
C LEU A 15 26.40 6.19 9.88
N CYS A 16 25.39 6.18 9.01
CA CYS A 16 24.32 7.18 8.97
C CYS A 16 23.43 7.25 10.25
N ILE A 17 23.19 6.12 10.91
CA ILE A 17 22.34 6.11 12.13
C ILE A 17 23.18 6.51 13.35
N ASN A 18 24.43 6.09 13.42
CA ASN A 18 25.31 6.47 14.52
C ASN A 18 25.69 7.95 14.48
N ASP A 19 26.04 8.46 13.30
CA ASP A 19 26.35 9.89 13.11
C ASP A 19 25.15 10.78 13.39
N SER A 20 23.95 10.39 13.00
CA SER A 20 22.74 11.15 13.29
C SER A 20 22.39 11.13 14.79
N LEU A 21 22.59 10.00 15.48
CA LEU A 21 22.40 9.90 16.94
C LEU A 21 23.42 10.76 17.71
N ASP A 22 24.69 10.75 17.31
CA ASP A 22 25.73 11.54 17.95
C ASP A 22 25.53 13.06 17.69
N ARG A 23 25.02 13.44 16.51
CA ARG A 23 24.62 14.84 16.22
C ARG A 23 23.42 15.26 17.05
N VAL A 24 22.40 14.42 17.18
CA VAL A 24 21.20 14.71 17.99
C VAL A 24 21.52 14.79 19.49
N ASN A 25 22.37 13.92 19.99
CA ASN A 25 22.78 13.93 21.40
C ASN A 25 23.65 15.15 21.77
N LYS A 26 24.32 15.79 20.78
CA LYS A 26 25.06 17.03 20.96
C LYS A 26 24.18 18.29 20.89
N LEU A 27 22.95 18.17 20.35
CA LEU A 27 21.98 19.27 20.35
C LEU A 27 21.34 19.39 21.74
N GLN A 28 21.68 20.43 22.46
CA GLN A 28 20.90 20.90 23.62
C GLN A 28 19.58 21.49 23.09
N ILE A 29 18.57 20.63 22.90
CA ILE A 29 17.26 21.06 22.44
C ILE A 29 16.57 21.77 23.60
N PRO A 30 16.20 23.06 23.48
CA PRO A 30 15.41 23.73 24.50
C PRO A 30 14.08 23.00 24.70
N ALA A 31 13.73 22.72 25.94
CA ALA A 31 12.49 21.99 26.30
C ALA A 31 11.19 22.79 26.04
N ASP A 32 11.31 24.05 25.63
CA ASP A 32 10.20 24.99 25.50
C ASP A 32 9.80 25.20 24.03
N THR A 33 9.01 24.24 23.50
CA THR A 33 8.42 24.37 22.16
C THR A 33 7.00 24.93 22.26
N LYS A 34 6.81 26.18 21.84
CA LYS A 34 5.51 26.90 21.89
C LYS A 34 4.51 26.48 20.80
N SER A 35 4.86 25.58 19.88
CA SER A 35 3.94 25.11 18.84
C SER A 35 3.11 23.93 19.32
N CYS A 36 1.79 24.07 19.35
CA CYS A 36 0.87 22.97 19.69
C CYS A 36 0.95 21.78 18.73
N VAL A 37 1.31 21.97 17.47
CA VAL A 37 1.42 20.92 16.45
C VAL A 37 2.73 21.09 15.68
N LYS A 38 3.57 20.06 15.71
CA LYS A 38 4.83 20.02 14.96
C LYS A 38 4.55 19.89 13.45
N ALA A 39 5.35 20.60 12.61
CA ALA A 39 5.17 20.62 11.15
C ALA A 39 5.19 19.21 10.52
N ARG A 40 6.07 18.31 11.01
CA ARG A 40 6.12 16.92 10.56
C ARG A 40 4.83 16.14 10.84
N HIS A 41 4.09 16.45 11.92
CA HIS A 41 2.81 15.80 12.20
C HIS A 41 1.71 16.30 11.27
N THR A 42 1.76 17.58 10.85
CA THR A 42 0.87 18.10 9.81
C THR A 42 1.10 17.39 8.49
N LEU A 43 2.37 17.16 8.10
CA LEU A 43 2.71 16.35 6.93
C LEU A 43 2.16 14.92 7.06
N GLY A 44 2.36 14.28 8.22
CA GLY A 44 1.86 12.92 8.48
C GLY A 44 0.34 12.83 8.36
N PHE A 45 -0.39 13.79 8.93
CA PHE A 45 -1.85 13.83 8.90
C PHE A 45 -2.39 14.10 7.49
N LEU A 46 -1.88 15.11 6.78
CA LEU A 46 -2.31 15.40 5.42
C LEU A 46 -1.86 14.31 4.44
N GLY A 47 -0.70 13.69 4.65
CA GLY A 47 -0.26 12.53 3.90
C GLY A 47 -1.20 11.33 4.09
N PHE A 48 -1.59 11.03 5.33
CA PHE A 48 -2.60 10.02 5.66
C PHE A 48 -3.93 10.28 4.94
N LEU A 49 -4.48 11.50 5.05
CA LEU A 49 -5.73 11.87 4.37
C LEU A 49 -5.60 11.78 2.85
N GLY A 50 -4.46 12.20 2.30
CA GLY A 50 -4.21 12.10 0.86
C GLY A 50 -4.26 10.64 0.38
N PHE A 51 -3.59 9.70 1.06
CA PHE A 51 -3.67 8.28 0.74
C PHE A 51 -5.05 7.69 0.98
N ALA A 52 -5.77 8.15 2.02
CA ALA A 52 -7.14 7.72 2.25
C ALA A 52 -8.05 8.09 1.07
N LEU A 53 -7.92 9.30 0.54
CA LEU A 53 -8.70 9.77 -0.60
C LEU A 53 -8.29 9.09 -1.91
N VAL A 54 -6.99 8.92 -2.14
CA VAL A 54 -6.46 8.21 -3.32
C VAL A 54 -7.01 6.78 -3.38
N TYR A 55 -6.95 6.04 -2.28
CA TYR A 55 -7.51 4.68 -2.23
C TYR A 55 -9.03 4.66 -2.27
N ALA A 56 -9.70 5.64 -1.67
CA ALA A 56 -11.15 5.76 -1.80
C ALA A 56 -11.58 5.96 -3.27
N MET A 57 -10.88 6.83 -4.01
CA MET A 57 -11.11 7.06 -5.44
C MET A 57 -10.76 5.84 -6.30
N ARG A 58 -9.78 5.03 -5.90
CA ARG A 58 -9.40 3.81 -6.60
C ARG A 58 -10.39 2.67 -6.38
N VAL A 59 -10.84 2.48 -5.15
CA VAL A 59 -11.63 1.30 -4.73
C VAL A 59 -13.14 1.51 -4.95
N ASN A 60 -13.63 2.75 -5.01
CA ASN A 60 -15.05 3.06 -5.22
C ASN A 60 -15.63 2.35 -6.46
N LEU A 61 -14.84 2.21 -7.53
CA LEU A 61 -15.27 1.53 -8.75
C LEU A 61 -15.59 0.06 -8.52
N SER A 62 -14.89 -0.66 -7.63
CA SER A 62 -15.15 -2.08 -7.38
C SER A 62 -16.56 -2.33 -6.83
N VAL A 63 -17.11 -1.36 -6.11
CA VAL A 63 -18.50 -1.37 -5.65
C VAL A 63 -19.44 -0.80 -6.70
N ALA A 64 -19.05 0.33 -7.31
CA ALA A 64 -19.89 1.02 -8.29
C ALA A 64 -20.16 0.15 -9.52
N ILE A 65 -19.19 -0.65 -9.98
CA ILE A 65 -19.33 -1.49 -11.18
C ILE A 65 -20.45 -2.51 -11.03
N VAL A 66 -20.71 -3.01 -9.82
CA VAL A 66 -21.82 -3.93 -9.53
C VAL A 66 -23.18 -3.25 -9.76
N SER A 67 -23.28 -1.94 -9.43
CA SER A 67 -24.49 -1.15 -9.66
C SER A 67 -24.60 -0.63 -11.09
N MET A 68 -23.47 -0.45 -11.78
CA MET A 68 -23.40 0.01 -13.17
C MET A 68 -23.86 -1.06 -14.17
N VAL A 69 -23.60 -2.34 -13.87
CA VAL A 69 -23.79 -3.45 -14.81
C VAL A 69 -25.17 -4.07 -14.68
N ASN A 70 -25.82 -4.25 -15.82
CA ASN A 70 -27.11 -4.96 -15.93
C ASN A 70 -26.88 -6.48 -15.97
N GLN A 71 -27.02 -7.12 -14.82
CA GLN A 71 -26.83 -8.56 -14.68
C GLN A 71 -27.88 -9.40 -15.43
N THR A 72 -29.07 -8.84 -15.69
CA THR A 72 -30.11 -9.56 -16.44
C THR A 72 -29.82 -9.67 -17.94
N ALA A 73 -28.93 -8.84 -18.46
CA ALA A 73 -28.52 -8.82 -19.87
C ALA A 73 -27.37 -9.78 -20.20
N ILE A 74 -26.75 -10.40 -19.18
CA ILE A 74 -25.61 -11.32 -19.35
C ILE A 74 -26.15 -12.76 -19.36
N PRO A 75 -25.91 -13.58 -20.42
CA PRO A 75 -26.33 -14.97 -20.44
C PRO A 75 -25.55 -15.77 -19.39
N HIS A 76 -26.26 -16.27 -18.39
CA HIS A 76 -25.72 -17.21 -17.41
C HIS A 76 -25.66 -18.61 -18.03
N THR A 77 -24.48 -19.19 -18.12
CA THR A 77 -24.31 -20.62 -18.40
C THR A 77 -24.54 -21.37 -17.09
N GLU A 78 -25.71 -21.99 -16.95
CA GLU A 78 -25.97 -22.93 -15.85
C GLU A 78 -25.14 -24.19 -16.04
N GLU A 79 -24.02 -24.31 -15.36
CA GLU A 79 -23.36 -25.60 -15.17
C GLU A 79 -23.53 -26.08 -13.73
N ASN A 80 -24.29 -27.16 -13.60
CA ASN A 80 -24.52 -27.92 -12.38
C ASN A 80 -23.26 -28.73 -12.02
N ASP A 81 -22.41 -28.22 -11.13
CA ASP A 81 -21.44 -29.06 -10.41
C ASP A 81 -21.45 -28.73 -8.92
N THR A 82 -22.33 -29.38 -8.17
CA THR A 82 -22.64 -29.05 -6.76
C THR A 82 -21.88 -29.92 -5.75
N SER A 83 -20.82 -30.63 -6.13
CA SER A 83 -20.32 -31.74 -5.31
C SER A 83 -19.15 -31.41 -4.34
N ASP A 84 -18.49 -30.24 -4.43
CA ASP A 84 -17.32 -29.93 -3.57
C ASP A 84 -17.36 -28.52 -2.95
N VAL A 85 -18.53 -28.03 -2.62
CA VAL A 85 -18.76 -26.76 -1.94
C VAL A 85 -19.29 -27.07 -0.53
N CYS A 86 -19.05 -26.17 0.43
CA CYS A 86 -19.48 -26.34 1.83
C CYS A 86 -21.00 -26.52 1.96
N SER A 87 -21.49 -27.76 1.92
CA SER A 87 -22.91 -28.11 1.77
C SER A 87 -23.81 -27.88 3.01
N ASN A 88 -23.28 -27.39 4.13
CA ASN A 88 -24.01 -27.29 5.40
C ASN A 88 -24.59 -25.92 5.75
N THR A 89 -24.66 -24.97 4.82
CA THR A 89 -25.18 -23.65 5.13
C THR A 89 -26.39 -23.31 4.29
N LYS A 90 -27.57 -23.39 4.92
CA LYS A 90 -28.83 -22.88 4.34
C LYS A 90 -28.64 -21.40 3.98
N PRO A 91 -29.07 -20.98 2.79
CA PRO A 91 -29.11 -19.54 2.47
C PRO A 91 -30.00 -18.85 3.50
N ILE A 92 -29.44 -17.89 4.20
CA ILE A 92 -30.22 -16.99 5.05
C ILE A 92 -31.02 -16.12 4.09
N ASN A 93 -32.34 -16.19 4.19
CA ASN A 93 -33.34 -15.52 3.34
C ASN A 93 -32.90 -14.11 2.90
N GLY A 94 -32.59 -13.97 1.64
CA GLY A 94 -32.48 -12.71 0.93
C GLY A 94 -32.73 -13.00 -0.53
N THR A 95 -33.88 -12.57 -1.04
CA THR A 95 -34.17 -12.58 -2.47
C THR A 95 -33.09 -11.75 -3.18
N PHE A 96 -32.28 -12.42 -4.00
CA PHE A 96 -31.38 -11.74 -4.92
C PHE A 96 -32.23 -10.94 -5.90
N ILE A 97 -32.23 -9.62 -5.79
CA ILE A 97 -32.80 -8.73 -6.79
C ILE A 97 -31.66 -8.38 -7.74
N PRO A 98 -31.66 -8.88 -8.99
CA PRO A 98 -30.65 -8.52 -9.97
C PRO A 98 -30.61 -7.01 -10.15
N SER A 99 -29.44 -6.41 -10.09
CA SER A 99 -29.26 -5.00 -10.37
C SER A 99 -29.66 -4.72 -11.83
N ALA A 100 -30.62 -3.81 -12.01
CA ALA A 100 -30.98 -3.27 -13.32
C ALA A 100 -30.02 -2.14 -13.72
N GLY A 101 -28.71 -2.44 -13.74
CA GLY A 101 -27.67 -1.47 -14.12
C GLY A 101 -27.84 -0.95 -15.55
N GLU A 102 -27.12 0.11 -15.87
CA GLU A 102 -27.25 0.84 -17.13
C GLU A 102 -26.39 0.25 -18.26
N PHE A 103 -25.33 -0.52 -17.94
CA PHE A 103 -24.34 -0.99 -18.89
C PHE A 103 -24.36 -2.50 -19.05
N ALA A 104 -24.34 -2.98 -20.30
CA ALA A 104 -24.23 -4.41 -20.64
C ALA A 104 -22.76 -4.84 -20.79
N TRP A 105 -21.98 -4.77 -19.71
CA TRP A 105 -20.56 -5.17 -19.72
C TRP A 105 -20.40 -6.60 -19.21
N SER A 106 -19.77 -7.45 -20.06
CA SER A 106 -19.41 -8.82 -19.64
C SER A 106 -18.40 -8.82 -18.50
N GLU A 107 -18.27 -9.92 -17.75
CA GLU A 107 -17.30 -10.08 -16.67
C GLU A 107 -15.87 -9.80 -17.13
N LYS A 108 -15.52 -10.27 -18.34
CA LYS A 108 -14.24 -9.96 -18.98
C LYS A 108 -14.03 -8.45 -19.17
N THR A 109 -15.06 -7.72 -19.61
CA THR A 109 -15.01 -6.27 -19.78
C THR A 109 -14.86 -5.56 -18.43
N GLN A 110 -15.57 -6.02 -17.40
CA GLN A 110 -15.42 -5.51 -16.02
C GLN A 110 -13.99 -5.70 -15.51
N GLY A 111 -13.41 -6.87 -15.71
CA GLY A 111 -12.02 -7.15 -15.37
C GLY A 111 -11.02 -6.25 -16.09
N ILE A 112 -11.24 -5.96 -17.38
CA ILE A 112 -10.42 -5.02 -18.15
C ILE A 112 -10.54 -3.60 -17.59
N ILE A 113 -11.74 -3.15 -17.22
CA ILE A 113 -11.98 -1.83 -16.63
C ILE A 113 -11.24 -1.68 -15.31
N LEU A 114 -11.33 -2.67 -14.43
CA LEU A 114 -10.63 -2.69 -13.14
C LEU A 114 -9.11 -2.77 -13.31
N GLY A 115 -8.66 -3.56 -14.29
CA GLY A 115 -7.23 -3.74 -14.60
C GLY A 115 -6.57 -2.56 -15.32
N ALA A 116 -7.33 -1.79 -16.09
CA ALA A 116 -6.83 -0.66 -16.90
C ALA A 116 -6.07 0.38 -16.05
N PHE A 117 -6.52 0.61 -14.83
CA PHE A 117 -5.85 1.48 -13.87
C PHE A 117 -4.38 1.10 -13.64
N PHE A 118 -4.08 -0.18 -13.48
CA PHE A 118 -2.72 -0.66 -13.18
C PHE A 118 -1.74 -0.43 -14.34
N LEU A 119 -2.22 -0.40 -15.57
CA LEU A 119 -1.38 -0.09 -16.73
C LEU A 119 -0.80 1.32 -16.63
N GLY A 120 -1.62 2.31 -16.29
CA GLY A 120 -1.16 3.67 -16.04
C GLY A 120 -0.27 3.76 -14.81
N TYR A 121 -0.68 3.13 -13.72
CA TYR A 121 -0.02 3.18 -12.43
C TYR A 121 1.45 2.72 -12.48
N VAL A 122 1.72 1.56 -13.08
CA VAL A 122 3.07 0.99 -13.15
C VAL A 122 4.02 1.89 -13.96
N THR A 123 3.53 2.54 -15.03
CA THR A 123 4.38 3.35 -15.92
C THR A 123 4.95 4.59 -15.23
N THR A 124 4.28 5.15 -14.22
CA THR A 124 4.67 6.41 -13.59
C THR A 124 5.38 6.28 -12.24
N ASN A 125 5.47 5.08 -11.69
CA ASN A 125 6.16 4.87 -10.41
C ASN A 125 7.63 5.32 -10.44
N VAL A 126 8.40 4.85 -11.42
CA VAL A 126 9.84 5.18 -11.52
C VAL A 126 10.04 6.65 -11.93
N PRO A 127 9.43 7.17 -13.00
CA PRO A 127 9.51 8.58 -13.35
C PRO A 127 9.02 9.49 -12.22
N GLY A 128 7.94 9.12 -11.53
CA GLY A 128 7.37 9.89 -10.41
C GLY A 128 8.34 10.02 -9.24
N GLY A 129 9.06 8.96 -8.88
CA GLY A 129 10.10 9.01 -7.86
C GLY A 129 11.22 9.98 -8.24
N ARG A 130 11.69 9.90 -9.49
CA ARG A 130 12.74 10.80 -9.98
C ARG A 130 12.27 12.26 -10.07
N MET A 131 11.03 12.47 -10.51
CA MET A 131 10.44 13.82 -10.54
C MET A 131 10.29 14.38 -9.12
N ALA A 132 9.89 13.58 -8.14
CA ALA A 132 9.77 14.03 -6.76
C ALA A 132 11.12 14.40 -6.14
N GLU A 133 12.20 13.69 -6.51
CA GLU A 133 13.56 14.01 -6.05
C GLU A 133 14.13 15.30 -6.65
N LYS A 134 13.74 15.63 -7.90
CA LYS A 134 14.22 16.82 -8.63
C LYS A 134 13.35 18.05 -8.46
N MET A 135 12.03 17.87 -8.52
CA MET A 135 11.06 18.97 -8.54
C MET A 135 10.40 19.22 -7.17
N GLY A 136 10.67 18.34 -6.20
CA GLY A 136 10.07 18.38 -4.88
C GLY A 136 8.87 17.42 -4.73
N GLY A 137 8.84 16.75 -3.59
CA GLY A 137 7.78 15.75 -3.29
C GLY A 137 6.42 16.39 -3.07
N LYS A 138 6.36 17.61 -2.52
CA LYS A 138 5.12 18.40 -2.32
C LYS A 138 4.35 18.55 -3.62
N LEU A 139 5.03 19.01 -4.68
CA LEU A 139 4.41 19.30 -5.97
C LEU A 139 3.92 18.00 -6.61
N ILE A 140 4.78 16.98 -6.69
CA ILE A 140 4.47 15.73 -7.40
C ILE A 140 3.36 14.94 -6.69
N TYR A 141 3.44 14.81 -5.36
CA TYR A 141 2.38 14.16 -4.58
C TYR A 141 1.05 14.91 -4.69
N GLY A 142 1.09 16.24 -4.48
CA GLY A 142 -0.11 17.08 -4.54
C GLY A 142 -0.79 17.04 -5.91
N LEU A 143 -0.03 17.20 -7.00
CA LEU A 143 -0.55 17.11 -8.36
C LEU A 143 -1.07 15.71 -8.69
N GLY A 144 -0.40 14.65 -8.22
CA GLY A 144 -0.86 13.28 -8.38
C GLY A 144 -2.27 13.10 -7.81
N VAL A 145 -2.49 13.50 -6.55
CA VAL A 145 -3.81 13.41 -5.89
C VAL A 145 -4.84 14.31 -6.57
N PHE A 146 -4.46 15.56 -6.93
CA PHE A 146 -5.35 16.52 -7.58
C PHE A 146 -5.85 16.02 -8.94
N LEU A 147 -4.95 15.57 -9.81
CA LEU A 147 -5.31 15.10 -11.14
C LEU A 147 -6.14 13.80 -11.06
N THR A 148 -5.81 12.90 -10.14
CA THR A 148 -6.65 11.71 -9.87
C THR A 148 -8.05 12.13 -9.44
N ALA A 149 -8.19 13.13 -8.57
CA ALA A 149 -9.49 13.64 -8.13
C ALA A 149 -10.31 14.25 -9.28
N VAL A 150 -9.67 15.03 -10.16
CA VAL A 150 -10.32 15.59 -11.36
C VAL A 150 -10.81 14.46 -12.28
N LEU A 151 -9.96 13.46 -12.56
CA LEU A 151 -10.31 12.33 -13.42
C LEU A 151 -11.42 11.48 -12.81
N THR A 152 -11.41 11.29 -11.49
CA THR A 152 -12.49 10.60 -10.77
C THR A 152 -13.83 11.31 -10.94
N VAL A 153 -13.87 12.65 -10.83
CA VAL A 153 -15.10 13.44 -11.10
C VAL A 153 -15.55 13.32 -12.57
N ILE A 154 -14.60 13.17 -13.51
CA ILE A 154 -14.90 13.01 -14.94
C ILE A 154 -15.34 11.58 -15.28
N SER A 155 -14.96 10.57 -14.49
CA SER A 155 -15.23 9.16 -14.75
C SER A 155 -16.68 8.81 -15.10
N PRO A 156 -17.72 9.32 -14.42
CA PRO A 156 -19.12 9.07 -14.79
C PRO A 156 -19.46 9.56 -16.20
N PHE A 157 -18.99 10.76 -16.56
CA PHE A 157 -19.24 11.30 -17.92
C PHE A 157 -18.56 10.44 -18.98
N ALA A 158 -17.34 9.98 -18.73
CA ALA A 158 -16.62 9.09 -19.64
C ALA A 158 -17.32 7.74 -19.81
N ALA A 159 -17.91 7.19 -18.73
CA ALA A 159 -18.69 5.95 -18.80
C ALA A 159 -19.93 6.10 -19.69
N TYR A 160 -20.65 7.22 -19.62
CA TYR A 160 -21.78 7.49 -20.50
C TYR A 160 -21.38 7.74 -21.96
N TRP A 161 -20.15 8.22 -22.23
CA TRP A 161 -19.64 8.34 -23.61
C TRP A 161 -19.27 6.99 -24.22
N GLY A 162 -19.03 5.98 -23.40
CA GLY A 162 -18.75 4.62 -23.85
C GLY A 162 -17.55 3.97 -23.15
N LEU A 163 -17.31 2.71 -23.48
CA LEU A 163 -16.27 1.89 -22.86
C LEU A 163 -14.86 2.46 -23.07
N VAL A 164 -14.53 2.87 -24.32
CA VAL A 164 -13.16 3.34 -24.65
C VAL A 164 -12.80 4.64 -23.93
N PRO A 165 -13.62 5.71 -23.91
CA PRO A 165 -13.36 6.88 -23.09
C PRO A 165 -13.20 6.56 -21.60
N PHE A 166 -14.01 5.65 -21.06
CA PHE A 166 -13.91 5.23 -19.67
C PHE A 166 -12.60 4.54 -19.37
N LEU A 167 -12.16 3.61 -20.24
CA LEU A 167 -10.85 2.94 -20.11
C LEU A 167 -9.69 3.94 -20.15
N VAL A 168 -9.76 4.94 -21.06
CA VAL A 168 -8.73 5.99 -21.14
C VAL A 168 -8.64 6.78 -19.84
N VAL A 169 -9.79 7.17 -19.26
CA VAL A 169 -9.82 7.87 -17.96
C VAL A 169 -9.25 6.97 -16.86
N ARG A 170 -9.57 5.67 -16.82
CA ARG A 170 -9.01 4.72 -15.84
C ARG A 170 -7.48 4.58 -15.95
N VAL A 171 -6.94 4.49 -17.15
CA VAL A 171 -5.48 4.50 -17.38
C VAL A 171 -4.87 5.82 -16.92
N ALA A 172 -5.51 6.95 -17.24
CA ALA A 172 -5.04 8.28 -16.82
C ALA A 172 -5.08 8.45 -15.29
N GLU A 173 -6.11 7.95 -14.59
CA GLU A 173 -6.16 7.92 -13.11
C GLU A 173 -4.98 7.13 -12.56
N GLY A 174 -4.71 5.94 -13.10
CA GLY A 174 -3.54 5.14 -12.72
C GLY A 174 -2.24 5.91 -12.95
N PHE A 175 -2.10 6.56 -14.10
CA PHE A 175 -0.93 7.36 -14.46
C PHE A 175 -0.68 8.49 -13.47
N THR A 176 -1.72 9.21 -13.04
CA THR A 176 -1.59 10.32 -12.07
C THR A 176 -1.40 9.83 -10.65
N GLU A 177 -1.97 8.69 -10.28
CA GLU A 177 -1.82 8.11 -8.93
C GLU A 177 -0.47 7.43 -8.72
N GLY A 178 0.12 6.84 -9.77
CA GLY A 178 1.37 6.08 -9.66
C GLY A 178 2.56 6.86 -9.13
N VAL A 179 2.55 8.20 -9.23
CA VAL A 179 3.61 9.05 -8.66
C VAL A 179 3.49 9.27 -7.16
N THR A 180 2.32 8.97 -6.54
CA THR A 180 2.02 9.38 -5.16
C THR A 180 2.88 8.67 -4.12
N PHE A 181 3.02 7.35 -4.18
CA PHE A 181 3.85 6.61 -3.24
C PHE A 181 5.33 6.98 -3.31
N PRO A 182 5.97 7.00 -4.50
CA PRO A 182 7.36 7.42 -4.62
C PRO A 182 7.61 8.85 -4.14
N ALA A 183 6.69 9.77 -4.44
CA ALA A 183 6.78 11.15 -4.01
C ALA A 183 6.70 11.30 -2.49
N MET A 184 5.76 10.61 -1.85
CA MET A 184 5.65 10.60 -0.39
C MET A 184 6.87 9.95 0.25
N HIS A 185 7.40 8.89 -0.34
CA HIS A 185 8.60 8.24 0.16
C HIS A 185 9.82 9.17 0.15
N SER A 186 9.98 9.95 -0.93
CA SER A 186 10.98 11.01 -1.01
C SER A 186 10.76 12.09 0.07
N MET A 187 9.51 12.53 0.31
CA MET A 187 9.21 13.50 1.38
C MET A 187 9.55 12.96 2.77
N LEU A 188 9.19 11.71 3.07
CA LEU A 188 9.52 11.09 4.36
C LEU A 188 11.03 11.00 4.59
N ALA A 189 11.81 10.80 3.53
CA ALA A 189 13.27 10.81 3.62
C ALA A 189 13.84 12.16 4.07
N HIS A 190 13.19 13.28 3.68
CA HIS A 190 13.65 14.65 4.01
C HIS A 190 13.07 15.20 5.33
N TRP A 191 11.86 14.77 5.71
CA TRP A 191 11.15 15.33 6.86
C TRP A 191 11.27 14.52 8.14
N VAL A 192 11.56 13.21 8.04
CA VAL A 192 11.45 12.31 9.19
C VAL A 192 12.81 11.73 9.56
N PRO A 193 13.27 11.95 10.81
CA PRO A 193 14.47 11.34 11.36
C PRO A 193 14.46 9.81 11.25
N PRO A 194 15.63 9.15 11.02
CA PRO A 194 15.71 7.70 10.81
C PRO A 194 15.03 6.86 11.89
N LEU A 195 15.09 7.28 13.16
CA LEU A 195 14.51 6.56 14.30
C LEU A 195 12.98 6.61 14.40
N GLU A 196 12.33 7.51 13.66
CA GLU A 196 10.88 7.68 13.69
C GLU A 196 10.23 7.32 12.33
N ARG A 197 11.02 6.93 11.33
CA ARG A 197 10.56 6.72 9.96
C ARG A 197 9.51 5.63 9.83
N SER A 198 9.69 4.49 10.49
CA SER A 198 8.75 3.37 10.40
C SER A 198 7.37 3.77 10.93
N LYS A 199 7.35 4.48 12.05
CA LYS A 199 6.11 4.98 12.65
C LYS A 199 5.40 6.00 11.75
N PHE A 200 6.14 6.98 11.23
CA PHE A 200 5.57 7.99 10.32
C PHE A 200 5.07 7.37 9.02
N ALA A 201 5.85 6.46 8.43
CA ALA A 201 5.43 5.73 7.25
C ALA A 201 4.16 4.91 7.51
N ALA A 202 4.10 4.20 8.64
CA ALA A 202 2.91 3.45 9.02
C ALA A 202 1.68 4.36 9.18
N ILE A 203 1.83 5.55 9.78
CA ILE A 203 0.74 6.52 9.90
C ILE A 203 0.30 7.01 8.52
N VAL A 204 1.22 7.42 7.67
CA VAL A 204 0.92 8.00 6.36
C VAL A 204 0.29 6.96 5.44
N TYR A 205 0.91 5.78 5.31
CA TYR A 205 0.43 4.73 4.41
C TYR A 205 -0.78 3.95 4.96
N ALA A 206 -1.03 4.01 6.27
CA ALA A 206 -2.28 3.52 6.86
C ALA A 206 -3.52 4.21 6.29
N GLY A 207 -3.36 5.43 5.73
CA GLY A 207 -4.40 6.11 4.98
C GLY A 207 -4.97 5.26 3.85
N ALA A 208 -4.15 4.48 3.17
CA ALA A 208 -4.58 3.57 2.12
C ALA A 208 -5.60 2.51 2.62
N ASN A 209 -5.27 1.84 3.73
CA ASN A 209 -6.18 0.87 4.34
C ASN A 209 -7.45 1.54 4.88
N PHE A 210 -7.30 2.68 5.56
CA PHE A 210 -8.43 3.46 6.07
C PHE A 210 -9.35 3.90 4.95
N GLY A 211 -8.79 4.43 3.85
CA GLY A 211 -9.55 4.83 2.67
C GLY A 211 -10.34 3.67 2.07
N THR A 212 -9.73 2.49 1.96
CA THR A 212 -10.40 1.27 1.48
C THR A 212 -11.56 0.88 2.41
N VAL A 213 -11.32 0.80 3.71
CA VAL A 213 -12.33 0.39 4.72
C VAL A 213 -13.53 1.33 4.75
N VAL A 214 -13.30 2.65 4.59
CA VAL A 214 -14.37 3.66 4.58
C VAL A 214 -15.07 3.73 3.23
N SER A 215 -14.31 3.63 2.13
CA SER A 215 -14.85 3.79 0.78
C SER A 215 -15.86 2.71 0.41
N LEU A 216 -15.61 1.45 0.77
CA LEU A 216 -16.49 0.34 0.40
C LEU A 216 -17.93 0.52 0.90
N PRO A 217 -18.19 0.69 2.22
CA PRO A 217 -19.55 0.88 2.71
C PRO A 217 -20.16 2.22 2.27
N VAL A 218 -19.38 3.30 2.19
CA VAL A 218 -19.87 4.61 1.75
C VAL A 218 -20.27 4.54 0.27
N SER A 219 -19.46 3.93 -0.59
CA SER A 219 -19.82 3.72 -2.00
C SER A 219 -21.08 2.88 -2.14
N GLY A 220 -21.17 1.77 -1.38
CA GLY A 220 -22.36 0.92 -1.40
C GLY A 220 -23.62 1.66 -0.97
N TRP A 221 -23.53 2.49 0.07
CA TRP A 221 -24.63 3.34 0.50
C TRP A 221 -25.03 4.38 -0.57
N LEU A 222 -24.04 5.06 -1.17
CA LEU A 222 -24.31 6.05 -2.23
C LEU A 222 -24.91 5.40 -3.47
N CYS A 223 -24.45 4.21 -3.85
CA CYS A 223 -25.02 3.45 -4.97
C CYS A 223 -26.49 3.04 -4.72
N SER A 224 -26.92 2.90 -3.46
CA SER A 224 -28.31 2.60 -3.11
C SER A 224 -29.25 3.80 -3.13
N LEU A 225 -28.70 5.02 -3.25
CA LEU A 225 -29.51 6.23 -3.37
C LEU A 225 -29.98 6.38 -4.83
N GLU A 226 -31.27 6.64 -5.02
CA GLU A 226 -31.85 6.85 -6.36
C GLU A 226 -31.48 8.22 -7.00
N LEU A 227 -30.74 9.05 -6.28
CA LEU A 227 -30.28 10.36 -6.72
C LEU A 227 -29.21 10.24 -7.82
N TRP A 228 -29.44 10.83 -8.99
CA TRP A 228 -28.51 10.87 -10.12
C TRP A 228 -28.01 9.51 -10.58
N GLY A 229 -28.83 8.47 -10.50
CA GLY A 229 -28.45 7.10 -10.88
C GLY A 229 -27.64 6.33 -9.82
N GLY A 230 -27.42 6.92 -8.63
CA GLY A 230 -26.78 6.29 -7.47
C GLY A 230 -25.26 6.19 -7.59
N TRP A 231 -24.76 5.33 -8.46
CA TRP A 231 -23.32 5.05 -8.57
C TRP A 231 -22.41 6.27 -8.90
N PRO A 232 -22.83 7.31 -9.68
CA PRO A 232 -21.99 8.48 -9.96
C PRO A 232 -21.66 9.29 -8.70
N LEU A 233 -22.55 9.25 -7.69
CA LEU A 233 -22.34 9.98 -6.43
C LEU A 233 -21.07 9.57 -5.70
N ALA A 234 -20.68 8.29 -5.78
CA ALA A 234 -19.44 7.82 -5.17
C ALA A 234 -18.20 8.50 -5.80
N PHE A 235 -18.21 8.67 -7.11
CA PHE A 235 -17.12 9.36 -7.82
C PHE A 235 -17.10 10.86 -7.49
N TYR A 236 -18.26 11.52 -7.47
CA TYR A 236 -18.34 12.94 -7.15
C TYR A 236 -17.94 13.24 -5.71
N LEU A 237 -18.35 12.40 -4.75
CA LEU A 237 -17.99 12.59 -3.35
C LEU A 237 -16.48 12.48 -3.13
N PHE A 238 -15.88 11.37 -3.52
CA PHE A 238 -14.46 11.15 -3.26
C PHE A 238 -13.55 12.05 -4.10
N GLY A 239 -13.91 12.28 -5.36
CA GLY A 239 -13.21 13.25 -6.19
C GLY A 239 -13.33 14.69 -5.64
N GLY A 240 -14.52 15.11 -5.22
CA GLY A 240 -14.73 16.42 -4.60
C GLY A 240 -13.93 16.61 -3.30
N LEU A 241 -13.90 15.59 -2.44
CA LEU A 241 -13.06 15.61 -1.23
C LEU A 241 -11.56 15.69 -1.57
N GLY A 242 -11.12 15.03 -2.64
CA GLY A 242 -9.74 15.11 -3.14
C GLY A 242 -9.35 16.52 -3.58
N LEU A 243 -10.25 17.23 -4.28
CA LEU A 243 -10.05 18.63 -4.69
C LEU A 243 -9.94 19.56 -3.47
N VAL A 244 -10.80 19.39 -2.47
CA VAL A 244 -10.76 20.17 -1.22
C VAL A 244 -9.47 19.89 -0.47
N TRP A 245 -9.06 18.62 -0.36
CA TRP A 245 -7.81 18.24 0.29
C TRP A 245 -6.58 18.91 -0.36
N TYR A 246 -6.56 19.02 -1.70
CA TYR A 246 -5.46 19.66 -2.42
C TYR A 246 -5.25 21.12 -2.02
N ILE A 247 -6.32 21.87 -1.71
CA ILE A 247 -6.22 23.23 -1.21
C ILE A 247 -5.48 23.26 0.13
N PHE A 248 -5.84 22.37 1.06
CA PHE A 248 -5.14 22.28 2.35
C PHE A 248 -3.67 21.85 2.17
N TRP A 249 -3.40 20.91 1.25
CA TRP A 249 -2.05 20.50 0.92
C TRP A 249 -1.17 21.65 0.46
N LEU A 250 -1.66 22.48 -0.43
CA LEU A 250 -0.91 23.65 -0.94
C LEU A 250 -0.57 24.64 0.17
N ILE A 251 -1.50 24.88 1.10
CA ILE A 251 -1.36 25.89 2.15
C ILE A 251 -0.39 25.44 3.25
N PHE A 252 -0.48 24.17 3.69
CA PHE A 252 0.18 23.72 4.91
C PHE A 252 1.48 22.96 4.69
N ILE A 253 1.72 22.41 3.48
CA ILE A 253 2.89 21.57 3.24
C ILE A 253 3.98 22.32 2.47
N TYR A 254 5.24 21.97 2.78
CA TYR A 254 6.45 22.48 2.14
C TYR A 254 7.37 21.31 1.79
N ASP A 255 8.26 21.47 0.79
CA ASP A 255 9.14 20.39 0.33
C ASP A 255 10.18 20.03 1.38
N THR A 256 10.75 21.05 2.02
CA THR A 256 11.82 20.86 3.02
C THR A 256 11.56 21.68 4.28
N PRO A 257 12.10 21.26 5.44
CA PRO A 257 11.99 22.04 6.68
C PRO A 257 12.58 23.46 6.56
N SER A 258 13.60 23.64 5.72
CA SER A 258 14.23 24.93 5.51
C SER A 258 13.34 25.97 4.82
N GLN A 259 12.43 25.51 3.95
CA GLN A 259 11.46 26.36 3.22
C GLN A 259 10.24 26.71 4.07
N HIS A 260 9.99 26.03 5.19
CA HIS A 260 8.81 26.23 6.00
C HIS A 260 8.95 27.46 6.91
N ALA A 261 8.31 28.56 6.53
CA ALA A 261 8.46 29.88 7.21
C ALA A 261 8.02 29.89 8.69
N LYS A 262 7.12 28.98 9.09
CA LYS A 262 6.51 28.95 10.44
C LYS A 262 6.91 27.71 11.24
N ILE A 263 7.95 26.99 10.86
CA ILE A 263 8.42 25.81 11.61
C ILE A 263 9.09 26.28 12.92
N ASP A 264 8.90 25.50 13.99
CA ASP A 264 9.60 25.71 15.24
C ASP A 264 11.13 25.55 15.00
N PRO A 265 11.96 26.53 15.41
CA PRO A 265 13.41 26.45 15.24
C PRO A 265 14.04 25.20 15.85
N ALA A 266 13.52 24.72 16.99
CA ALA A 266 13.99 23.49 17.62
C ALA A 266 13.65 22.24 16.79
N GLU A 267 12.43 22.17 16.24
CA GLU A 267 12.03 21.08 15.33
C GLU A 267 12.88 21.11 14.05
N LYS A 268 13.09 22.28 13.47
CA LYS A 268 13.93 22.44 12.29
C LYS A 268 15.34 21.94 12.54
N ALA A 269 15.99 22.39 13.61
CA ALA A 269 17.34 21.98 13.97
C ALA A 269 17.43 20.46 14.22
N TYR A 270 16.42 19.86 14.86
CA TYR A 270 16.35 18.42 15.09
C TYR A 270 16.28 17.63 13.79
N ILE A 271 15.43 18.05 12.84
CA ILE A 271 15.30 17.37 11.53
C ILE A 271 16.59 17.55 10.72
N GLU A 272 17.12 18.78 10.61
CA GLU A 272 18.32 19.07 9.82
C GLU A 272 19.58 18.39 10.37
N ALA A 273 19.67 18.15 11.68
CA ALA A 273 20.76 17.39 12.28
C ALA A 273 20.67 15.87 12.06
N SER A 274 19.42 15.37 11.91
CA SER A 274 19.15 13.92 11.80
C SER A 274 19.10 13.44 10.35
N VAL A 275 18.85 14.34 9.39
CA VAL A 275 18.71 14.05 7.97
C VAL A 275 19.89 14.64 7.21
N GLU A 276 20.53 13.85 6.36
CA GLU A 276 21.62 14.35 5.51
C GLU A 276 21.13 15.43 4.56
N LYS A 277 21.87 16.57 4.53
CA LYS A 277 21.60 17.63 3.56
C LYS A 277 21.99 17.14 2.17
N LYS A 278 21.06 17.19 1.25
CA LYS A 278 21.32 16.98 -0.17
C LYS A 278 21.95 18.27 -0.73
N ASP A 279 23.12 18.18 -1.33
CA ASP A 279 23.67 19.28 -2.12
C ASP A 279 22.82 19.46 -3.39
N GLU A 280 22.10 20.58 -3.48
CA GLU A 280 21.16 20.85 -4.59
C GLU A 280 21.85 20.92 -5.96
N ASN A 281 23.18 21.17 -5.98
CA ASN A 281 23.96 21.32 -7.21
C ASN A 281 24.59 20.02 -7.73
N ASP A 282 24.51 18.92 -6.97
CA ASP A 282 25.12 17.63 -7.32
C ASP A 282 24.03 16.60 -7.64
N ASP A 283 23.59 16.57 -8.90
CA ASP A 283 22.69 15.52 -9.42
C ASP A 283 23.41 14.67 -10.49
N PRO A 284 24.24 13.70 -10.08
CA PRO A 284 25.00 12.85 -11.02
C PRO A 284 24.12 11.87 -11.80
N GLY A 285 22.81 11.93 -11.67
CA GLY A 285 21.90 10.95 -12.23
C GLY A 285 21.85 9.67 -11.42
N VAL A 286 20.87 8.81 -11.73
CA VAL A 286 20.73 7.51 -11.07
C VAL A 286 21.71 6.51 -11.71
N PRO A 287 22.57 5.85 -10.95
CA PRO A 287 23.51 4.87 -11.49
C PRO A 287 22.79 3.52 -11.75
N TRP A 288 21.98 3.47 -12.80
CA TRP A 288 21.08 2.35 -13.10
C TRP A 288 21.78 1.00 -13.14
N MET A 289 23.00 0.94 -13.71
CA MET A 289 23.75 -0.31 -13.77
C MET A 289 24.08 -0.84 -12.38
N SER A 290 24.53 0.05 -11.48
CA SER A 290 24.82 -0.32 -10.08
C SER A 290 23.55 -0.71 -9.31
N VAL A 291 22.43 -0.05 -9.59
CA VAL A 291 21.11 -0.39 -9.00
C VAL A 291 20.69 -1.80 -9.43
N PHE A 292 20.72 -2.09 -10.74
CA PHE A 292 20.30 -3.41 -11.25
C PHE A 292 21.26 -4.55 -10.94
N THR A 293 22.51 -4.26 -10.60
CA THR A 293 23.47 -5.28 -10.12
C THR A 293 23.50 -5.42 -8.60
N SER A 294 22.78 -4.58 -7.85
CA SER A 294 22.74 -4.59 -6.38
C SER A 294 21.85 -5.70 -5.83
N ALA A 295 22.45 -6.71 -5.19
CA ALA A 295 21.71 -7.79 -4.55
C ALA A 295 20.70 -7.32 -3.48
N PRO A 296 21.01 -6.31 -2.61
CA PRO A 296 20.03 -5.78 -1.66
C PRO A 296 18.79 -5.16 -2.32
N ILE A 297 18.93 -4.53 -3.49
CA ILE A 297 17.76 -3.97 -4.23
C ILE A 297 16.88 -5.11 -4.75
N TRP A 298 17.47 -6.16 -5.32
CA TRP A 298 16.72 -7.35 -5.73
C TRP A 298 16.03 -8.04 -4.56
N ALA A 299 16.66 -8.06 -3.37
CA ALA A 299 16.04 -8.60 -2.17
C ALA A 299 14.73 -7.85 -1.84
N ILE A 300 14.72 -6.52 -1.94
CA ILE A 300 13.50 -5.73 -1.72
C ILE A 300 12.48 -5.99 -2.83
N ILE A 301 12.87 -5.96 -4.11
CA ILE A 301 11.96 -6.20 -5.24
C ILE A 301 11.24 -7.53 -5.08
N ILE A 302 12.00 -8.61 -4.88
CA ILE A 302 11.47 -9.97 -4.82
C ILE A 302 10.54 -10.14 -3.61
N THR A 303 10.93 -9.64 -2.42
CA THR A 303 10.07 -9.76 -1.24
C THR A 303 8.80 -8.92 -1.36
N GLN A 304 8.86 -7.72 -1.96
CA GLN A 304 7.68 -6.91 -2.20
C GLN A 304 6.73 -7.55 -3.22
N CYS A 305 7.24 -8.18 -4.26
CA CYS A 305 6.41 -8.96 -5.19
C CYS A 305 5.67 -10.10 -4.47
N GLY A 306 6.35 -10.85 -3.58
CA GLY A 306 5.71 -11.91 -2.81
C GLY A 306 4.59 -11.39 -1.89
N GLN A 307 4.88 -10.31 -1.15
CA GLN A 307 3.90 -9.69 -0.26
C GLN A 307 2.72 -9.07 -1.02
N SER A 308 2.98 -8.46 -2.18
CA SER A 308 1.93 -7.93 -3.06
C SER A 308 1.07 -9.03 -3.66
N TRP A 309 1.64 -10.20 -3.97
CA TRP A 309 0.86 -11.35 -4.40
C TRP A 309 -0.21 -11.71 -3.37
N ALA A 310 0.16 -11.87 -2.09
CA ALA A 310 -0.78 -12.15 -1.02
C ALA A 310 -1.82 -11.03 -0.85
N PHE A 311 -1.38 -9.77 -0.89
CA PHE A 311 -2.27 -8.61 -0.77
C PHE A 311 -3.32 -8.56 -1.88
N TYR A 312 -2.89 -8.74 -3.15
CA TYR A 312 -3.82 -8.71 -4.28
C TYR A 312 -4.71 -9.94 -4.35
N THR A 313 -4.22 -11.12 -3.92
CA THR A 313 -5.08 -12.30 -3.74
C THR A 313 -6.25 -12.00 -2.81
N LEU A 314 -6.00 -11.32 -1.68
CA LEU A 314 -7.08 -10.90 -0.80
C LEU A 314 -7.97 -9.83 -1.43
N LEU A 315 -7.36 -8.81 -2.05
CA LEU A 315 -8.10 -7.65 -2.54
C LEU A 315 -9.11 -8.01 -3.65
N THR A 316 -8.72 -8.90 -4.54
CA THR A 316 -9.51 -9.23 -5.73
C THR A 316 -10.34 -10.49 -5.55
N GLU A 317 -9.79 -11.50 -4.90
CA GLU A 317 -10.37 -12.86 -4.91
C GLU A 317 -11.06 -13.24 -3.61
N LEU A 318 -10.79 -12.54 -2.50
CA LEU A 318 -11.43 -12.85 -1.22
C LEU A 318 -12.97 -12.74 -1.28
N PRO A 319 -13.57 -11.69 -1.88
CA PRO A 319 -15.02 -11.63 -2.02
C PRO A 319 -15.61 -12.81 -2.81
N THR A 320 -14.94 -13.24 -3.86
CA THR A 320 -15.33 -14.39 -4.68
C THR A 320 -15.27 -15.68 -3.87
N TYR A 321 -14.17 -15.91 -3.12
CA TYR A 321 -14.05 -17.05 -2.22
C TYR A 321 -15.16 -17.09 -1.16
N MET A 322 -15.47 -15.93 -0.56
CA MET A 322 -16.53 -15.83 0.46
C MET A 322 -17.92 -16.08 -0.12
N ASP A 323 -18.20 -15.62 -1.32
CA ASP A 323 -19.46 -15.83 -2.00
C ASP A 323 -19.63 -17.29 -2.45
N LYS A 324 -18.66 -17.80 -3.22
CA LYS A 324 -18.76 -19.08 -3.90
C LYS A 324 -18.50 -20.29 -2.99
N ILE A 325 -17.59 -20.19 -2.03
CA ILE A 325 -17.21 -21.30 -1.15
C ILE A 325 -17.90 -21.23 0.20
N LEU A 326 -17.94 -20.04 0.84
CA LEU A 326 -18.52 -19.88 2.17
C LEU A 326 -20.01 -19.49 2.15
N HIS A 327 -20.57 -19.18 0.98
CA HIS A 327 -21.96 -18.77 0.78
C HIS A 327 -22.41 -17.67 1.74
N LEU A 328 -21.60 -16.59 1.84
CA LEU A 328 -21.93 -15.41 2.61
C LEU A 328 -22.81 -14.47 1.79
N ASN A 329 -23.81 -13.87 2.42
CA ASN A 329 -24.58 -12.84 1.75
C ASN A 329 -23.75 -11.57 1.47
N VAL A 330 -24.17 -10.74 0.51
CA VAL A 330 -23.43 -9.58 0.02
C VAL A 330 -23.03 -8.61 1.14
N GLN A 331 -23.91 -8.37 2.12
CA GLN A 331 -23.61 -7.45 3.24
C GLN A 331 -22.57 -8.05 4.20
N GLN A 332 -22.69 -9.33 4.53
CA GLN A 332 -21.70 -10.03 5.36
C GLN A 332 -20.36 -10.10 4.65
N ASN A 333 -20.36 -10.41 3.36
CA ASN A 333 -19.16 -10.44 2.53
C ASN A 333 -18.45 -9.10 2.53
N ALA A 334 -19.15 -7.99 2.26
CA ALA A 334 -18.58 -6.65 2.25
C ALA A 334 -17.95 -6.25 3.61
N PHE A 335 -18.65 -6.54 4.73
CA PHE A 335 -18.16 -6.24 6.07
C PHE A 335 -16.95 -7.10 6.44
N LEU A 336 -17.02 -8.39 6.19
CA LEU A 336 -15.96 -9.34 6.55
C LEU A 336 -14.71 -9.19 5.66
N SER A 337 -14.87 -8.83 4.39
CA SER A 337 -13.76 -8.51 3.49
C SER A 337 -12.95 -7.27 3.92
N ALA A 338 -13.54 -6.36 4.70
CA ALA A 338 -12.83 -5.21 5.26
C ALA A 338 -11.96 -5.58 6.47
N LEU A 339 -12.22 -6.70 7.15
CA LEU A 339 -11.56 -7.08 8.40
C LEU A 339 -10.03 -7.24 8.28
N PRO A 340 -9.47 -7.88 7.25
CA PRO A 340 -8.02 -7.97 7.07
C PRO A 340 -7.35 -6.59 6.93
N TYR A 341 -7.99 -5.63 6.25
CA TYR A 341 -7.45 -4.28 6.06
C TYR A 341 -7.51 -3.45 7.35
N LEU A 342 -8.60 -3.59 8.11
CA LEU A 342 -8.74 -2.96 9.42
C LEU A 342 -7.67 -3.48 10.38
N SER A 343 -7.47 -4.79 10.42
CA SER A 343 -6.45 -5.41 11.27
C SER A 343 -5.03 -5.03 10.84
N ALA A 344 -4.76 -4.94 9.53
CA ALA A 344 -3.47 -4.47 9.00
C ALA A 344 -3.18 -3.03 9.42
N TRP A 345 -4.19 -2.16 9.36
CA TRP A 345 -4.06 -0.78 9.80
C TRP A 345 -3.70 -0.68 11.29
N LEU A 346 -4.51 -1.27 12.16
CA LEU A 346 -4.30 -1.18 13.61
C LEU A 346 -2.97 -1.83 14.04
N MET A 347 -2.70 -3.04 13.57
CA MET A 347 -1.49 -3.76 13.94
C MET A 347 -0.24 -3.19 13.28
N GLY A 348 -0.34 -2.61 12.09
CA GLY A 348 0.77 -1.92 11.44
C GLY A 348 1.29 -0.75 12.27
N LEU A 349 0.39 0.07 12.84
CA LEU A 349 0.76 1.15 13.76
C LEU A 349 1.43 0.64 15.04
N CYS A 350 0.87 -0.41 15.64
CA CYS A 350 1.44 -1.02 16.86
C CYS A 350 2.83 -1.61 16.60
N ILE A 351 2.97 -2.42 15.55
CA ILE A 351 4.22 -3.09 15.20
C ILE A 351 5.30 -2.07 14.84
N SER A 352 4.98 -1.05 14.03
CA SER A 352 5.94 -0.02 13.64
C SER A 352 6.41 0.81 14.82
N SER A 353 5.49 1.18 15.73
CA SER A 353 5.85 1.89 16.96
C SER A 353 6.75 1.05 17.87
N PHE A 354 6.48 -0.26 17.96
CA PHE A 354 7.29 -1.18 18.75
C PHE A 354 8.68 -1.39 18.11
N ALA A 355 8.75 -1.52 16.78
CA ALA A 355 10.01 -1.65 16.03
C ALA A 355 10.91 -0.42 16.25
N ASP A 356 10.35 0.80 16.14
CA ASP A 356 11.09 2.04 16.38
C ASP A 356 11.56 2.15 17.82
N ALA A 357 10.76 1.69 18.79
CA ALA A 357 11.16 1.66 20.20
C ALA A 357 12.33 0.69 20.47
N LEU A 358 12.36 -0.48 19.81
CA LEU A 358 13.48 -1.43 19.90
C LEU A 358 14.76 -0.85 19.29
N LEU A 359 14.66 -0.18 18.16
CA LEU A 359 15.80 0.50 17.51
C LEU A 359 16.31 1.66 18.38
N ALA A 360 15.41 2.52 18.89
CA ALA A 360 15.78 3.65 19.75
C ALA A 360 16.49 3.22 21.04
N ARG A 361 16.08 2.07 21.60
CA ARG A 361 16.72 1.47 22.79
C ARG A 361 17.99 0.66 22.44
N ARG A 362 18.39 0.59 21.18
CA ARG A 362 19.54 -0.20 20.69
C ARG A 362 19.49 -1.69 21.06
N LEU A 363 18.30 -2.25 21.22
CA LEU A 363 18.12 -3.67 21.55
C LEU A 363 18.33 -4.58 20.32
N ILE A 364 18.14 -4.05 19.12
CA ILE A 364 18.35 -4.76 17.85
C ILE A 364 19.10 -3.84 16.88
N SER A 365 19.90 -4.44 15.99
CA SER A 365 20.54 -3.70 14.91
C SER A 365 19.53 -3.36 13.80
N PRO A 366 19.74 -2.31 12.99
CA PRO A 366 18.85 -1.96 11.89
C PRO A 366 18.62 -3.10 10.90
N LEU A 367 19.67 -3.83 10.54
CA LEU A 367 19.57 -5.00 9.66
C LEU A 367 18.73 -6.12 10.29
N ALA A 368 18.94 -6.41 11.58
CA ALA A 368 18.14 -7.39 12.30
C ALA A 368 16.68 -6.97 12.38
N SER A 369 16.39 -5.68 12.58
CA SER A 369 15.03 -5.12 12.55
C SER A 369 14.37 -5.35 11.19
N PHE A 370 15.01 -4.96 10.10
CA PHE A 370 14.45 -5.15 8.75
C PHE A 370 14.19 -6.63 8.45
N LYS A 371 15.13 -7.52 8.77
CA LYS A 371 14.97 -8.96 8.57
C LYS A 371 13.83 -9.55 9.43
N LEU A 372 13.77 -9.17 10.71
CA LEU A 372 12.73 -9.63 11.62
C LEU A 372 11.32 -9.25 11.14
N TRP A 373 11.11 -7.96 10.90
CA TRP A 373 9.77 -7.46 10.54
C TRP A 373 9.34 -7.87 9.14
N ASN A 374 10.29 -7.98 8.19
CA ASN A 374 10.00 -8.56 6.88
C ASN A 374 9.59 -10.03 7.00
N THR A 375 10.25 -10.80 7.89
CA THR A 375 9.89 -12.19 8.13
C THR A 375 8.48 -12.30 8.75
N VAL A 376 8.14 -11.46 9.72
CA VAL A 376 6.78 -11.40 10.27
C VAL A 376 5.74 -11.07 9.18
N ALA A 377 6.05 -10.09 8.33
CA ALA A 377 5.17 -9.67 7.23
C ALA A 377 5.01 -10.71 6.10
N SER A 378 5.90 -11.70 6.00
CA SER A 378 5.84 -12.73 4.97
C SER A 378 5.40 -14.09 5.51
N LEU A 379 5.97 -14.55 6.65
CA LEU A 379 5.57 -15.83 7.26
C LEU A 379 4.18 -15.76 7.87
N GLY A 380 3.79 -14.61 8.45
CA GLY A 380 2.46 -14.43 9.01
C GLY A 380 1.34 -14.73 8.00
N PRO A 381 1.31 -14.03 6.85
CA PRO A 381 0.40 -14.34 5.76
C PRO A 381 0.48 -15.78 5.26
N SER A 382 1.69 -16.35 5.14
CA SER A 382 1.87 -17.74 4.72
C SER A 382 1.19 -18.73 5.68
N LEU A 383 1.41 -18.56 6.99
CA LEU A 383 0.76 -19.39 8.00
C LEU A 383 -0.76 -19.21 8.03
N SER A 384 -1.22 -18.00 7.78
CA SER A 384 -2.65 -17.71 7.70
C SER A 384 -3.31 -18.40 6.50
N PHE A 385 -2.68 -18.41 5.32
CA PHE A 385 -3.17 -19.15 4.17
C PHE A 385 -3.24 -20.65 4.46
N LEU A 386 -2.22 -21.23 5.10
CA LEU A 386 -2.25 -22.63 5.53
C LEU A 386 -3.34 -22.88 6.57
N GLY A 387 -3.58 -21.92 7.46
CA GLY A 387 -4.67 -21.96 8.43
C GLY A 387 -6.05 -21.96 7.77
N VAL A 388 -6.25 -21.20 6.67
CA VAL A 388 -7.49 -21.22 5.88
C VAL A 388 -7.72 -22.59 5.25
N ILE A 389 -6.67 -23.22 4.70
CA ILE A 389 -6.76 -24.57 4.16
C ILE A 389 -7.20 -25.58 5.24
N TRP A 390 -6.60 -25.47 6.44
CA TRP A 390 -6.95 -26.35 7.56
C TRP A 390 -8.35 -26.09 8.11
N ALA A 391 -8.81 -24.83 8.13
CA ALA A 391 -10.14 -24.44 8.60
C ALA A 391 -11.27 -24.97 7.69
N GLY A 392 -10.99 -25.20 6.41
CA GLY A 392 -11.96 -25.73 5.46
C GLY A 392 -13.22 -24.87 5.37
N CYS A 393 -14.35 -25.39 5.85
CA CYS A 393 -15.67 -24.74 5.81
C CYS A 393 -16.05 -23.97 7.08
N ASP A 394 -15.19 -23.94 8.11
CA ASP A 394 -15.49 -23.17 9.33
C ASP A 394 -15.27 -21.69 9.11
N ARG A 395 -16.38 -20.97 8.87
CA ARG A 395 -16.40 -19.53 8.57
C ARG A 395 -15.66 -18.69 9.61
N MET A 396 -15.83 -19.00 10.91
CA MET A 396 -15.23 -18.21 11.98
C MET A 396 -13.70 -18.36 11.96
N THR A 397 -13.20 -19.58 11.85
CA THR A 397 -11.77 -19.86 11.79
C THR A 397 -11.14 -19.25 10.53
N VAL A 398 -11.79 -19.37 9.36
CA VAL A 398 -11.33 -18.72 8.12
C VAL A 398 -11.21 -17.22 8.32
N MET A 399 -12.20 -16.55 8.90
CA MET A 399 -12.19 -15.11 9.13
C MET A 399 -11.09 -14.69 10.10
N LEU A 400 -10.87 -15.46 11.16
CA LEU A 400 -9.78 -15.21 12.12
C LEU A 400 -8.40 -15.37 11.45
N MET A 401 -8.21 -16.36 10.58
CA MET A 401 -6.97 -16.54 9.84
C MET A 401 -6.72 -15.39 8.86
N LEU A 402 -7.75 -14.91 8.16
CA LEU A 402 -7.63 -13.77 7.24
C LEU A 402 -7.38 -12.44 7.98
N ALA A 403 -8.00 -12.24 9.14
CA ALA A 403 -7.69 -11.10 10.00
C ALA A 403 -6.25 -11.18 10.54
N GLY A 404 -5.78 -12.37 10.90
CA GLY A 404 -4.39 -12.66 11.27
C GLY A 404 -3.41 -12.32 10.15
N LEU A 405 -3.76 -12.70 8.91
CA LEU A 405 -2.98 -12.35 7.72
C LEU A 405 -2.80 -10.83 7.61
N GLY A 406 -3.88 -10.06 7.64
CA GLY A 406 -3.82 -8.60 7.60
C GLY A 406 -2.98 -8.03 8.75
N SER A 407 -3.21 -8.50 9.99
CA SER A 407 -2.48 -8.06 11.18
C SER A 407 -0.97 -8.19 11.03
N LEU A 408 -0.48 -9.33 10.57
CA LEU A 408 0.95 -9.62 10.45
C LEU A 408 1.55 -8.97 9.21
N GLN A 409 0.78 -8.79 8.14
CA GLN A 409 1.21 -8.03 6.95
C GLN A 409 1.49 -6.56 7.28
N GLY A 410 0.84 -5.97 8.28
CA GLY A 410 1.15 -4.62 8.76
C GLY A 410 2.61 -4.41 9.18
N ALA A 411 3.36 -5.46 9.48
CA ALA A 411 4.79 -5.40 9.80
C ALA A 411 5.67 -4.94 8.61
N VAL A 412 5.16 -4.90 7.39
CA VAL A 412 5.89 -4.47 6.18
C VAL A 412 6.49 -3.08 6.33
N TYR A 413 5.82 -2.18 7.03
CA TYR A 413 6.28 -0.79 7.23
C TYR A 413 7.54 -0.70 8.08
N ALA A 414 7.72 -1.58 9.07
CA ALA A 414 8.95 -1.70 9.85
C ALA A 414 10.01 -2.58 9.17
N GLY A 415 9.61 -3.38 8.19
CA GLY A 415 10.46 -4.28 7.40
C GLY A 415 11.04 -3.63 6.15
N ASN A 416 10.77 -4.23 5.00
CA ASN A 416 11.37 -3.84 3.72
C ASN A 416 10.97 -2.46 3.21
N GLN A 417 9.81 -1.94 3.61
CA GLN A 417 9.23 -0.69 3.08
C GLN A 417 10.15 0.52 3.31
N MET A 418 10.85 0.57 4.45
CA MET A 418 11.78 1.66 4.79
C MET A 418 13.24 1.35 4.42
N ASN A 419 13.53 0.14 3.96
CA ASN A 419 14.90 -0.28 3.68
C ASN A 419 15.53 0.50 2.51
N HIS A 420 14.75 0.99 1.54
CA HIS A 420 15.23 1.86 0.44
C HIS A 420 15.98 3.08 0.94
N ILE A 421 15.44 3.74 1.99
CA ILE A 421 16.06 4.95 2.56
C ILE A 421 17.37 4.60 3.25
N ALA A 422 17.49 3.41 3.86
CA ALA A 422 18.74 2.96 4.48
C ALA A 422 19.81 2.62 3.44
N LEU A 423 19.41 2.04 2.28
CA LEU A 423 20.35 1.65 1.21
C LEU A 423 20.84 2.83 0.38
N ALA A 424 19.97 3.80 0.09
CA ALA A 424 20.30 4.96 -0.73
C ALA A 424 19.36 6.13 -0.43
N PRO A 425 19.64 6.93 0.59
CA PRO A 425 18.81 8.07 0.98
C PRO A 425 18.60 9.06 -0.19
N ARG A 426 19.63 9.24 -1.01
CA ARG A 426 19.64 10.14 -2.15
C ARG A 426 18.64 9.77 -3.25
N TYR A 427 18.43 8.47 -3.46
CA TYR A 427 17.58 7.91 -4.51
C TYR A 427 16.36 7.17 -3.96
N ALA A 428 15.95 7.48 -2.73
CA ALA A 428 14.91 6.74 -2.02
C ALA A 428 13.58 6.69 -2.79
N GLY A 429 13.15 7.82 -3.38
CA GLY A 429 11.92 7.89 -4.17
C GLY A 429 12.00 7.08 -5.47
N THR A 430 13.11 7.19 -6.20
CA THR A 430 13.35 6.43 -7.44
C THR A 430 13.38 4.93 -7.17
N LEU A 431 14.11 4.50 -6.15
CA LEU A 431 14.21 3.08 -5.78
C LEU A 431 12.88 2.53 -5.32
N TYR A 432 12.16 3.30 -4.50
CA TYR A 432 10.81 2.92 -4.10
C TYR A 432 9.90 2.80 -5.33
N GLY A 433 9.97 3.76 -6.26
CA GLY A 433 9.21 3.69 -7.51
C GLY A 433 9.50 2.43 -8.31
N LEU A 434 10.77 2.04 -8.41
CA LEU A 434 11.18 0.81 -9.11
C LEU A 434 10.61 -0.45 -8.45
N THR A 435 10.77 -0.58 -7.13
CA THR A 435 10.30 -1.77 -6.40
C THR A 435 8.78 -1.83 -6.33
N ASN A 436 8.11 -0.67 -6.17
CA ASN A 436 6.66 -0.57 -6.16
C ASN A 436 6.05 -0.86 -7.54
N ALA A 437 6.71 -0.46 -8.64
CA ALA A 437 6.27 -0.83 -9.99
C ALA A 437 6.28 -2.35 -10.19
N ALA A 438 7.37 -3.02 -9.80
CA ALA A 438 7.47 -4.48 -9.85
C ALA A 438 6.41 -5.16 -8.98
N ALA A 439 6.22 -4.68 -7.75
CA ALA A 439 5.22 -5.20 -6.83
C ALA A 439 3.77 -5.05 -7.35
N ASN A 440 3.45 -3.90 -7.96
CA ASN A 440 2.11 -3.66 -8.54
C ASN A 440 1.86 -4.42 -9.85
N ALA A 441 2.91 -4.88 -10.56
CA ALA A 441 2.73 -5.81 -11.66
C ALA A 441 2.09 -7.13 -11.18
N CYS A 442 2.35 -7.56 -9.94
CA CYS A 442 1.67 -8.69 -9.32
C CYS A 442 0.17 -8.43 -9.11
N GLY A 443 -0.26 -7.17 -9.03
CA GLY A 443 -1.67 -6.78 -8.95
C GLY A 443 -2.49 -7.15 -10.19
N PHE A 444 -1.84 -7.27 -11.35
CA PHE A 444 -2.44 -7.82 -12.56
C PHE A 444 -2.22 -9.33 -12.66
N LEU A 445 -1.02 -9.79 -12.33
CA LEU A 445 -0.61 -11.18 -12.53
C LEU A 445 -1.32 -12.15 -11.57
N ALA A 446 -1.51 -11.78 -10.29
CA ALA A 446 -2.11 -12.65 -9.30
C ALA A 446 -3.57 -12.99 -9.63
N PRO A 447 -4.50 -12.03 -9.88
CA PRO A 447 -5.86 -12.33 -10.29
C PRO A 447 -5.94 -13.14 -11.60
N TYR A 448 -5.08 -12.85 -12.57
CA TYR A 448 -5.03 -13.59 -13.83
C TYR A 448 -4.69 -15.07 -13.62
N VAL A 449 -3.67 -15.37 -12.82
CA VAL A 449 -3.26 -16.74 -12.53
C VAL A 449 -4.31 -17.46 -11.70
N ILE A 450 -4.86 -16.77 -10.67
CA ILE A 450 -5.91 -17.35 -9.81
C ILE A 450 -7.16 -17.64 -10.62
N GLY A 451 -7.61 -16.67 -11.43
CA GLY A 451 -8.75 -16.88 -12.33
C GLY A 451 -8.56 -18.09 -13.23
N SER A 452 -7.36 -18.25 -13.82
CA SER A 452 -7.04 -19.42 -14.65
C SER A 452 -7.06 -20.75 -13.89
N ILE A 453 -6.80 -20.76 -12.58
CA ILE A 453 -6.85 -21.96 -11.73
C ILE A 453 -8.29 -22.31 -11.37
N VAL A 454 -9.13 -21.29 -11.11
CA VAL A 454 -10.47 -21.44 -10.54
C VAL A 454 -11.55 -21.48 -11.65
N GLU A 455 -11.26 -20.92 -12.85
CA GLU A 455 -12.22 -20.83 -13.97
C GLU A 455 -12.85 -22.19 -14.30
N GLY A 456 -14.20 -22.23 -14.35
CA GLY A 456 -14.99 -23.41 -14.69
C GLY A 456 -15.07 -24.49 -13.58
N HIS A 457 -14.31 -24.37 -12.49
CA HIS A 457 -14.31 -25.33 -11.38
C HIS A 457 -14.07 -24.62 -10.05
N GLU A 458 -15.05 -23.88 -9.54
CA GLU A 458 -14.97 -23.13 -8.27
C GLU A 458 -15.07 -24.06 -7.05
N THR A 459 -14.11 -25.02 -6.94
CA THR A 459 -14.07 -26.01 -5.87
C THR A 459 -13.11 -25.64 -4.74
N LEU A 460 -13.34 -26.16 -3.53
CA LEU A 460 -12.45 -25.98 -2.39
C LEU A 460 -11.02 -26.47 -2.69
N ALA A 461 -10.88 -27.56 -3.45
CA ALA A 461 -9.59 -28.10 -3.86
C ALA A 461 -8.77 -27.11 -4.71
N ARG A 462 -9.41 -26.38 -5.64
CA ARG A 462 -8.75 -25.35 -6.46
C ARG A 462 -8.32 -24.17 -5.62
N TRP A 463 -9.14 -23.74 -4.66
CA TRP A 463 -8.78 -22.68 -3.73
C TRP A 463 -7.62 -23.07 -2.80
N HIS A 464 -7.52 -24.33 -2.41
CA HIS A 464 -6.34 -24.83 -1.67
C HIS A 464 -5.05 -24.66 -2.48
N ILE A 465 -5.07 -24.89 -3.80
CA ILE A 465 -3.90 -24.63 -4.67
C ILE A 465 -3.53 -23.15 -4.64
N VAL A 466 -4.49 -22.24 -4.71
CA VAL A 466 -4.27 -20.80 -4.64
C VAL A 466 -3.59 -20.40 -3.32
N PHE A 467 -4.07 -20.92 -2.19
CA PHE A 467 -3.50 -20.62 -0.88
C PHE A 467 -2.12 -21.25 -0.67
N TRP A 468 -1.89 -22.49 -1.14
CA TRP A 468 -0.55 -23.11 -1.13
C TRP A 468 0.45 -22.31 -1.96
N MET A 469 0.04 -21.87 -3.14
CA MET A 469 0.88 -21.05 -4.01
C MET A 469 1.21 -19.71 -3.35
N GLY A 470 0.23 -19.01 -2.77
CA GLY A 470 0.45 -17.76 -2.05
C GLY A 470 1.41 -17.92 -0.86
N ALA A 471 1.24 -18.96 -0.06
CA ALA A 471 2.13 -19.29 1.05
C ALA A 471 3.55 -19.58 0.56
N GLY A 472 3.70 -20.42 -0.47
CA GLY A 472 5.00 -20.78 -1.05
C GLY A 472 5.77 -19.58 -1.62
N ILE A 473 5.09 -18.71 -2.35
CA ILE A 473 5.68 -17.47 -2.90
C ILE A 473 6.20 -16.58 -1.77
N ASN A 474 5.38 -16.32 -0.74
CA ASN A 474 5.80 -15.48 0.38
C ASN A 474 7.00 -16.07 1.15
N MET A 475 7.02 -17.38 1.38
CA MET A 475 8.14 -18.04 2.05
C MET A 475 9.42 -17.96 1.22
N ALA A 476 9.35 -18.28 -0.06
CA ALA A 476 10.51 -18.26 -0.96
C ALA A 476 11.11 -16.85 -1.09
N THR A 477 10.26 -15.83 -1.26
CA THR A 477 10.72 -14.44 -1.39
C THR A 477 11.30 -13.89 -0.08
N ASN A 478 10.77 -14.31 1.08
CA ASN A 478 11.36 -13.96 2.37
C ASN A 478 12.73 -14.63 2.58
N CYS A 479 12.90 -15.89 2.20
CA CYS A 479 14.21 -16.55 2.25
C CYS A 479 15.25 -15.78 1.43
N PHE A 480 14.89 -15.33 0.23
CA PHE A 480 15.76 -14.50 -0.59
C PHE A 480 16.12 -13.17 0.11
N TYR A 481 15.16 -12.51 0.73
CA TYR A 481 15.40 -11.29 1.50
C TYR A 481 16.35 -11.54 2.67
N LEU A 482 16.17 -12.61 3.43
CA LEU A 482 17.05 -12.95 4.55
C LEU A 482 18.50 -13.16 4.13
N MET A 483 18.74 -13.70 2.93
CA MET A 483 20.09 -13.92 2.40
C MET A 483 20.77 -12.63 1.93
N PHE A 484 20.06 -11.75 1.24
CA PHE A 484 20.67 -10.64 0.50
C PHE A 484 20.33 -9.23 1.02
N ALA A 485 19.46 -9.10 2.05
CA ALA A 485 19.13 -7.78 2.61
C ALA A 485 20.33 -7.14 3.31
N SER A 486 20.46 -5.83 3.12
CA SER A 486 21.45 -4.97 3.77
C SER A 486 20.76 -3.75 4.39
N ALA A 487 21.37 -3.17 5.42
CA ALA A 487 20.95 -1.90 6.02
C ALA A 487 22.04 -0.82 5.91
N THR A 488 23.16 -1.13 5.22
CA THR A 488 24.25 -0.18 5.00
C THR A 488 24.02 0.58 3.70
N GLU A 489 24.31 1.88 3.72
CA GLU A 489 24.27 2.70 2.52
C GLU A 489 25.22 2.17 1.46
N GLN A 490 24.71 2.02 0.24
CA GLN A 490 25.45 1.44 -0.86
C GLN A 490 26.51 2.41 -1.40
N PRO A 491 27.70 1.90 -1.80
CA PRO A 491 28.79 2.75 -2.29
C PRO A 491 28.39 3.70 -3.42
N TRP A 492 27.55 3.24 -4.33
CA TRP A 492 27.05 4.02 -5.47
C TRP A 492 26.04 5.13 -5.06
N SER A 493 25.52 5.10 -3.82
CA SER A 493 24.65 6.17 -3.27
C SER A 493 25.47 7.35 -2.77
N LYS A 494 26.70 7.10 -2.29
CA LYS A 494 27.53 8.12 -1.64
C LYS A 494 28.14 9.15 -2.58
N GLY A 495 27.94 9.05 -3.88
CA GLY A 495 28.47 9.98 -4.87
C GLY A 495 29.98 9.84 -5.08
N GLY A 496 30.40 9.22 -6.17
CA GLY A 496 31.70 9.39 -6.81
C GLY A 496 32.85 8.59 -6.25
N SER A 497 33.21 7.56 -6.91
CA SER A 497 34.60 7.28 -7.29
C SER A 497 34.62 6.98 -8.77
#